data_5f3f63bc5bf7dc8fb33d78980dbb4c2d
#
_entry.id   5f3f63bc5bf7dc8fb33d78980dbb4c2d
#
_cell.length_a   1.000
_cell.length_b   1.000
_cell.length_c   1.000
_cell.angle_alpha   90.00
_cell.angle_beta   90.00
_cell.angle_gamma   90.00
#
_symmetry.space_group_name_H-M   'P 1'
#
loop_
_entity.id
_entity.type
_entity.pdbx_description
1 polymer ?
#
loop_
_entity_poly.entity_id
_entity_poly.type
_entity_poly.pdbx_seq_one_letter_code
_entity_poly.pdbx_strand_id
1 'polypeptide(L)'
;MATIVKRGKNFYVVFRYDDANGNSQQKWESFKTKKEAQKRKSEVEHEIDTGTFIPPASVKIKDFLVDFVDMYGKRKWGLSMYTSNTGLIRNYINPVLGEVNVQDVDARVVDKFIATLQKTKAVDCNGRRAKTEFVTPCTIEKICKLMRCAFGQAIRWGMVGRNPFIGATLPKREQKKRAIWDAETIRRALDACEDDRLYLAIHLAFACSLRFGEICGRTWDCLDISDAAIMNGNAYLKVEKVLARVDEGAVNALGENDIFFTFPAIVSGKSKTRLVLKKPKTESSIRKVWIPVTLAKLLRAWKESQDKAKAYLGDAYYDYNLVLTLDNGRPCEDRVIGNAFNRLKRNADLPDVVFHSLRHSSTTYKLKLNHGDIKATQGDTGHAQPDMVTEVYAHILDEDRKVNAQRFEAGFYARADLRGLEQSFRTQPVQQPGMDIVQLLVQLQQNPALLTLLNGLANANVSG
;
A
#
# COMPACT_ATOMS: atom_id res chain seq x y z
N MET A 1 43.78 -19.28 -22.44
CA MET A 1 45.02 -18.63 -21.99
C MET A 1 45.10 -17.21 -22.53
N ALA A 2 45.49 -16.25 -21.70
CA ALA A 2 45.68 -14.86 -22.09
C ALA A 2 47.17 -14.59 -22.35
N THR A 3 47.47 -13.75 -23.35
CA THR A 3 48.86 -13.43 -23.74
C THR A 3 49.07 -11.91 -23.72
N ILE A 4 50.25 -11.46 -23.31
CA ILE A 4 50.63 -10.04 -23.37
C ILE A 4 51.46 -9.78 -24.62
N VAL A 5 51.01 -8.84 -25.45
CA VAL A 5 51.70 -8.42 -26.67
C VAL A 5 52.09 -6.93 -26.53
N LYS A 6 53.34 -6.58 -26.78
CA LYS A 6 53.79 -5.19 -26.82
C LYS A 6 53.70 -4.66 -28.27
N ARG A 7 52.95 -3.55 -28.46
CA ARG A 7 52.92 -2.85 -29.76
C ARG A 7 53.15 -1.35 -29.51
N GLY A 8 54.25 -0.84 -30.05
CA GLY A 8 54.66 0.54 -29.86
C GLY A 8 54.86 0.88 -28.36
N LYS A 9 54.18 1.89 -27.83
CA LYS A 9 54.27 2.33 -26.43
C LYS A 9 53.31 1.61 -25.48
N ASN A 10 52.39 0.77 -26.01
CA ASN A 10 51.34 0.13 -25.23
C ASN A 10 51.52 -1.39 -25.11
N PHE A 11 51.00 -1.96 -24.04
CA PHE A 11 50.90 -3.39 -23.78
C PHE A 11 49.47 -3.83 -23.98
N TYR A 12 49.25 -4.95 -24.68
CA TYR A 12 47.90 -5.48 -24.95
C TYR A 12 47.77 -6.85 -24.29
N VAL A 13 46.68 -7.06 -23.59
CA VAL A 13 46.25 -8.38 -23.12
C VAL A 13 45.33 -8.95 -24.20
N VAL A 14 45.69 -10.08 -24.73
CA VAL A 14 44.97 -10.77 -25.81
C VAL A 14 44.47 -12.10 -25.27
N PHE A 15 43.18 -12.34 -25.35
CA PHE A 15 42.59 -13.60 -24.92
C PHE A 15 41.41 -14.00 -25.81
N ARG A 16 41.13 -15.30 -25.83
CA ARG A 16 39.96 -15.88 -26.53
C ARG A 16 38.91 -16.24 -25.54
N TYR A 17 37.66 -16.05 -25.93
CA TYR A 17 36.48 -16.43 -25.16
C TYR A 17 35.39 -16.86 -26.14
N ASP A 18 34.44 -17.70 -25.67
CA ASP A 18 33.28 -18.06 -26.48
C ASP A 18 32.15 -17.07 -26.19
N ASP A 19 31.53 -16.55 -27.24
CA ASP A 19 30.34 -15.67 -27.12
C ASP A 19 29.10 -16.48 -26.73
N ALA A 20 27.98 -15.81 -26.52
CA ALA A 20 26.70 -16.44 -26.12
C ALA A 20 26.18 -17.49 -27.13
N ASN A 21 26.72 -17.48 -28.37
CA ASN A 21 26.34 -18.43 -29.42
C ASN A 21 27.36 -19.58 -29.54
N GLY A 22 28.38 -19.62 -28.67
CA GLY A 22 29.43 -20.62 -28.71
C GLY A 22 30.54 -20.34 -29.77
N ASN A 23 30.56 -19.15 -30.39
CA ASN A 23 31.60 -18.79 -31.34
C ASN A 23 32.81 -18.25 -30.61
N SER A 24 33.99 -18.73 -30.97
CA SER A 24 35.26 -18.27 -30.39
C SER A 24 35.61 -16.88 -30.88
N GLN A 25 35.68 -15.94 -29.95
CA GLN A 25 36.02 -14.53 -30.18
C GLN A 25 37.38 -14.20 -29.58
N GLN A 26 38.07 -13.20 -30.14
CA GLN A 26 39.34 -12.70 -29.61
C GLN A 26 39.20 -11.25 -29.17
N LYS A 27 39.62 -10.94 -27.92
CA LYS A 27 39.63 -9.57 -27.41
C LYS A 27 41.05 -9.07 -27.18
N TRP A 28 41.25 -7.78 -27.47
CA TRP A 28 42.46 -7.03 -27.24
C TRP A 28 42.17 -5.88 -26.29
N GLU A 29 42.81 -5.86 -25.10
CA GLU A 29 42.71 -4.79 -24.12
C GLU A 29 44.02 -4.05 -24.00
N SER A 30 44.06 -2.71 -24.16
CA SER A 30 45.26 -1.88 -24.21
C SER A 30 45.58 -1.28 -22.85
N PHE A 31 46.84 -1.35 -22.41
CA PHE A 31 47.37 -0.82 -21.17
C PHE A 31 48.63 0.01 -21.41
N LYS A 32 48.82 1.05 -20.56
CA LYS A 32 49.99 1.91 -20.66
C LYS A 32 51.25 1.25 -20.05
N THR A 33 51.09 0.41 -19.05
CA THR A 33 52.19 -0.24 -18.35
C THR A 33 52.09 -1.76 -18.41
N LYS A 34 53.29 -2.42 -18.41
CA LYS A 34 53.38 -3.89 -18.36
C LYS A 34 52.73 -4.46 -17.09
N LYS A 35 52.85 -3.73 -15.96
CA LYS A 35 52.30 -4.16 -14.68
C LYS A 35 50.76 -4.23 -14.69
N GLU A 36 50.11 -3.24 -15.30
CA GLU A 36 48.65 -3.24 -15.50
C GLU A 36 48.19 -4.40 -16.39
N ALA A 37 48.91 -4.60 -17.51
CA ALA A 37 48.61 -5.70 -18.40
C ALA A 37 48.81 -7.08 -17.72
N GLN A 38 49.85 -7.24 -16.90
CA GLN A 38 50.07 -8.46 -16.14
C GLN A 38 48.94 -8.73 -15.11
N LYS A 39 48.53 -7.69 -14.40
CA LYS A 39 47.42 -7.77 -13.46
C LYS A 39 46.13 -8.21 -14.17
N ARG A 40 45.78 -7.54 -15.28
CA ARG A 40 44.60 -7.87 -16.07
C ARG A 40 44.65 -9.27 -16.67
N LYS A 41 45.85 -9.72 -17.13
CA LYS A 41 46.01 -11.08 -17.60
C LYS A 41 45.65 -12.10 -16.51
N SER A 42 46.20 -11.96 -15.30
CA SER A 42 45.92 -12.86 -14.17
C SER A 42 44.46 -12.85 -13.78
N GLU A 43 43.80 -11.67 -13.80
CA GLU A 43 42.39 -11.54 -13.54
C GLU A 43 41.54 -12.33 -14.55
N VAL A 44 41.81 -12.15 -15.86
CA VAL A 44 41.06 -12.82 -16.93
C VAL A 44 41.26 -14.34 -16.87
N GLU A 45 42.49 -14.80 -16.62
CA GLU A 45 42.78 -16.24 -16.46
C GLU A 45 42.05 -16.83 -15.30
N HIS A 46 42.04 -16.14 -14.13
CA HIS A 46 41.28 -16.55 -12.96
C HIS A 46 39.77 -16.56 -13.23
N GLU A 47 39.23 -15.52 -13.87
CA GLU A 47 37.80 -15.43 -14.22
C GLU A 47 37.38 -16.58 -15.16
N ILE A 48 38.23 -16.96 -16.14
CA ILE A 48 37.99 -18.07 -17.06
C ILE A 48 38.07 -19.42 -16.31
N ASP A 49 39.10 -19.62 -15.49
CA ASP A 49 39.29 -20.86 -14.73
C ASP A 49 38.22 -21.11 -13.70
N THR A 50 37.67 -20.04 -13.09
CA THR A 50 36.55 -20.12 -12.11
C THR A 50 35.18 -20.09 -12.78
N GLY A 51 35.11 -19.97 -14.14
CA GLY A 51 33.83 -19.85 -14.85
C GLY A 51 33.06 -18.56 -14.56
N THR A 52 33.73 -17.55 -14.00
CA THR A 52 33.15 -16.24 -13.70
C THR A 52 33.38 -15.19 -14.77
N PHE A 53 34.07 -15.55 -15.85
CA PHE A 53 34.35 -14.66 -16.98
C PHE A 53 33.03 -14.28 -17.69
N ILE A 54 32.79 -12.99 -17.81
CA ILE A 54 31.62 -12.46 -18.53
C ILE A 54 32.05 -11.99 -19.89
N PRO A 55 31.60 -12.64 -20.99
CA PRO A 55 31.92 -12.22 -22.32
C PRO A 55 31.50 -10.77 -22.58
N PRO A 56 32.35 -9.96 -23.25
CA PRO A 56 31.94 -8.63 -23.66
C PRO A 56 30.72 -8.71 -24.58
N ALA A 57 29.65 -8.08 -24.20
CA ALA A 57 28.43 -8.01 -24.99
C ALA A 57 28.01 -6.54 -25.19
N SER A 58 27.67 -6.20 -26.45
CA SER A 58 27.15 -4.86 -26.78
C SER A 58 25.62 -4.77 -26.69
N VAL A 59 25.02 -5.54 -25.75
CA VAL A 59 23.57 -5.54 -25.58
C VAL A 59 23.13 -4.24 -24.92
N LYS A 60 22.27 -3.52 -25.59
CA LYS A 60 21.71 -2.26 -25.08
C LYS A 60 20.65 -2.51 -24.02
N ILE A 61 20.51 -1.58 -23.08
CA ILE A 61 19.48 -1.68 -22.01
C ILE A 61 18.09 -1.84 -22.60
N LYS A 62 17.75 -1.12 -23.67
CA LYS A 62 16.41 -1.24 -24.31
C LYS A 62 16.12 -2.67 -24.76
N ASP A 63 17.10 -3.34 -25.38
CA ASP A 63 16.95 -4.70 -25.92
C ASP A 63 16.91 -5.73 -24.78
N PHE A 64 17.83 -5.60 -23.81
CA PHE A 64 17.80 -6.38 -22.58
C PHE A 64 16.47 -6.29 -21.83
N LEU A 65 15.88 -5.09 -21.74
CA LEU A 65 14.59 -4.91 -21.05
C LEU A 65 13.41 -5.53 -21.81
N VAL A 66 13.49 -5.65 -23.15
CA VAL A 66 12.51 -6.43 -23.93
C VAL A 66 12.58 -7.90 -23.51
N ASP A 67 13.78 -8.50 -23.51
CA ASP A 67 13.99 -9.88 -23.09
C ASP A 67 13.60 -10.11 -21.62
N PHE A 68 13.94 -9.16 -20.75
CA PHE A 68 13.55 -9.20 -19.34
C PHE A 68 12.03 -9.19 -19.14
N VAL A 69 11.31 -8.36 -19.87
CA VAL A 69 9.84 -8.34 -19.83
C VAL A 69 9.27 -9.65 -20.36
N ASP A 70 9.83 -10.18 -21.45
CA ASP A 70 9.31 -11.38 -22.11
C ASP A 70 9.59 -12.64 -21.27
N MET A 71 10.82 -12.86 -20.87
CA MET A 71 11.22 -14.10 -20.19
C MET A 71 10.92 -14.11 -18.70
N TYR A 72 10.98 -12.93 -18.03
CA TYR A 72 10.75 -12.80 -16.60
C TYR A 72 9.42 -12.12 -16.28
N GLY A 73 9.18 -10.95 -16.89
CA GLY A 73 8.02 -10.11 -16.59
C GLY A 73 6.69 -10.82 -16.83
N LYS A 74 6.50 -11.43 -18.00
CA LYS A 74 5.28 -12.15 -18.35
C LYS A 74 4.96 -13.34 -17.43
N ARG A 75 5.99 -13.95 -16.82
CA ARG A 75 5.83 -15.09 -15.90
C ARG A 75 5.58 -14.69 -14.45
N LYS A 76 6.02 -13.50 -14.04
CA LYS A 76 6.04 -13.07 -12.63
C LYS A 76 5.11 -11.92 -12.30
N TRP A 77 4.70 -11.12 -13.30
CA TRP A 77 3.88 -9.93 -13.07
C TRP A 77 2.41 -10.21 -13.33
N GLY A 78 1.56 -9.71 -12.44
CA GLY A 78 0.14 -9.60 -12.75
C GLY A 78 -0.15 -8.38 -13.62
N LEU A 79 -1.35 -8.30 -14.18
CA LEU A 79 -1.79 -7.29 -15.15
C LEU A 79 -1.40 -5.84 -14.78
N SER A 80 -1.72 -5.40 -13.56
CA SER A 80 -1.40 -4.03 -13.12
C SER A 80 0.10 -3.76 -12.99
N MET A 81 0.88 -4.77 -12.58
CA MET A 81 2.33 -4.65 -12.45
C MET A 81 2.98 -4.61 -13.84
N TYR A 82 2.50 -5.41 -14.77
CA TYR A 82 2.95 -5.40 -16.17
C TYR A 82 2.75 -4.02 -16.78
N THR A 83 1.52 -3.47 -16.73
CA THR A 83 1.23 -2.12 -17.24
C THR A 83 2.09 -1.04 -16.58
N SER A 84 2.26 -1.12 -15.25
CA SER A 84 3.09 -0.15 -14.52
C SER A 84 4.56 -0.23 -14.93
N ASN A 85 5.14 -1.42 -14.93
CA ASN A 85 6.57 -1.62 -15.21
C ASN A 85 6.91 -1.30 -16.67
N THR A 86 6.10 -1.76 -17.63
CA THR A 86 6.29 -1.42 -19.06
C THR A 86 6.13 0.08 -19.30
N GLY A 87 5.21 0.74 -18.57
CA GLY A 87 5.08 2.19 -18.57
C GLY A 87 6.33 2.91 -18.04
N LEU A 88 6.94 2.43 -16.95
CA LEU A 88 8.19 2.98 -16.41
C LEU A 88 9.35 2.79 -17.38
N ILE A 89 9.46 1.61 -17.99
CA ILE A 89 10.49 1.31 -19.00
C ILE A 89 10.36 2.28 -20.18
N ARG A 90 9.18 2.38 -20.76
CA ARG A 90 8.95 3.21 -21.96
C ARG A 90 9.12 4.70 -21.69
N ASN A 91 8.62 5.19 -20.58
CA ASN A 91 8.50 6.62 -20.33
C ASN A 91 9.74 7.23 -19.65
N TYR A 92 10.51 6.45 -18.90
CA TYR A 92 11.58 6.98 -18.05
C TYR A 92 12.91 6.27 -18.18
N ILE A 93 12.93 4.95 -18.43
CA ILE A 93 14.19 4.20 -18.48
C ILE A 93 14.80 4.27 -19.87
N ASN A 94 14.05 3.85 -20.89
CA ASN A 94 14.55 3.83 -22.27
C ASN A 94 14.99 5.20 -22.81
N PRO A 95 14.28 6.33 -22.50
CA PRO A 95 14.73 7.64 -22.98
C PRO A 95 16.08 8.09 -22.43
N VAL A 96 16.51 7.57 -21.28
CA VAL A 96 17.76 7.99 -20.61
C VAL A 96 18.86 6.94 -20.72
N LEU A 97 18.54 5.66 -20.51
CA LEU A 97 19.51 4.57 -20.46
C LEU A 97 19.40 3.60 -21.63
N GLY A 98 18.38 3.67 -22.47
CA GLY A 98 18.09 2.65 -23.48
C GLY A 98 19.22 2.38 -24.45
N GLU A 99 20.00 3.39 -24.81
CA GLU A 99 21.16 3.27 -25.74
C GLU A 99 22.48 2.92 -25.05
N VAL A 100 22.51 2.84 -23.73
CA VAL A 100 23.68 2.44 -22.94
C VAL A 100 23.79 0.92 -22.96
N ASN A 101 25.02 0.37 -23.10
CA ASN A 101 25.20 -1.08 -22.97
C ASN A 101 25.00 -1.52 -21.52
N VAL A 102 24.43 -2.70 -21.32
CA VAL A 102 24.15 -3.25 -19.98
C VAL A 102 25.44 -3.33 -19.14
N GLN A 103 26.57 -3.70 -19.76
CA GLN A 103 27.89 -3.85 -19.09
C GLN A 103 28.51 -2.49 -18.71
N ASP A 104 28.15 -1.41 -19.39
CA ASP A 104 28.68 -0.06 -19.14
C ASP A 104 27.96 0.68 -18.00
N VAL A 105 26.92 0.07 -17.41
CA VAL A 105 26.20 0.66 -16.29
C VAL A 105 26.93 0.38 -14.98
N ASP A 106 27.58 1.40 -14.47
CA ASP A 106 28.19 1.41 -13.15
C ASP A 106 27.38 2.26 -12.15
N ALA A 107 27.85 2.32 -10.90
CA ALA A 107 27.21 3.13 -9.87
C ALA A 107 27.14 4.63 -10.23
N ARG A 108 28.14 5.14 -10.95
CA ARG A 108 28.20 6.56 -11.36
C ARG A 108 27.18 6.86 -12.46
N VAL A 109 26.97 5.91 -13.38
CA VAL A 109 25.90 6.01 -14.39
C VAL A 109 24.51 6.00 -13.70
N VAL A 110 24.34 5.14 -12.69
CA VAL A 110 23.08 5.09 -11.91
C VAL A 110 22.83 6.41 -11.18
N ASP A 111 23.81 6.99 -10.52
CA ASP A 111 23.65 8.28 -9.82
C ASP A 111 23.30 9.41 -10.81
N LYS A 112 23.95 9.46 -11.97
CA LYS A 112 23.59 10.42 -13.04
C LYS A 112 22.18 10.19 -13.57
N PHE A 113 21.78 8.94 -13.74
CA PHE A 113 20.41 8.58 -14.14
C PHE A 113 19.37 9.09 -13.13
N ILE A 114 19.60 8.86 -11.83
CA ILE A 114 18.70 9.34 -10.77
C ILE A 114 18.63 10.87 -10.79
N ALA A 115 19.75 11.57 -10.93
CA ALA A 115 19.80 13.03 -11.02
C ALA A 115 19.04 13.56 -12.25
N THR A 116 19.09 12.84 -13.38
CA THR A 116 18.33 13.17 -14.58
C THR A 116 16.82 12.97 -14.34
N LEU A 117 16.42 11.87 -13.72
CA LEU A 117 15.02 11.60 -13.42
C LEU A 117 14.37 12.68 -12.52
N GLN A 118 15.13 13.26 -11.57
CA GLN A 118 14.64 14.34 -10.71
C GLN A 118 14.25 15.59 -11.49
N LYS A 119 14.87 15.81 -12.67
CA LYS A 119 14.63 16.96 -13.56
C LYS A 119 13.70 16.58 -14.74
N THR A 120 13.32 15.32 -14.85
CA THR A 120 12.44 14.83 -15.93
C THR A 120 10.99 15.18 -15.62
N LYS A 121 10.27 15.71 -16.59
CA LYS A 121 8.84 15.98 -16.46
C LYS A 121 8.04 14.69 -16.27
N ALA A 122 7.06 14.74 -15.40
CA ALA A 122 6.15 13.62 -15.19
C ALA A 122 5.26 13.42 -16.43
N VAL A 123 5.14 12.17 -16.88
CA VAL A 123 4.37 11.83 -18.09
C VAL A 123 2.91 11.58 -17.72
N ASP A 124 2.01 12.12 -18.54
CA ASP A 124 0.58 11.86 -18.44
C ASP A 124 0.27 10.39 -18.69
N CYS A 125 -0.51 9.79 -17.81
CA CYS A 125 -0.86 8.38 -17.91
C CYS A 125 -2.36 8.17 -18.16
N ASN A 126 -2.69 7.42 -19.20
CA ASN A 126 -4.06 6.99 -19.50
C ASN A 126 -5.09 8.14 -19.54
N GLY A 127 -4.72 9.28 -20.17
CA GLY A 127 -5.59 10.47 -20.31
C GLY A 127 -5.73 11.27 -19.00
N ARG A 128 -4.93 10.97 -17.98
CA ARG A 128 -4.87 11.77 -16.74
C ARG A 128 -3.59 12.59 -16.73
N ARG A 129 -3.72 13.88 -16.48
CA ARG A 129 -2.58 14.76 -16.27
C ARG A 129 -1.75 14.31 -15.07
N ALA A 130 -0.45 14.41 -15.18
CA ALA A 130 0.46 14.20 -14.06
C ALA A 130 0.10 15.16 -12.91
N LYS A 131 0.12 14.67 -11.69
CA LYS A 131 -0.20 15.47 -10.49
C LYS A 131 0.95 16.39 -10.08
N THR A 132 2.14 16.14 -10.58
CA THR A 132 3.37 16.88 -10.29
C THR A 132 4.06 17.22 -11.60
N GLU A 133 4.78 18.32 -11.64
CA GLU A 133 5.52 18.74 -12.84
C GLU A 133 6.67 17.78 -13.14
N PHE A 134 7.40 17.36 -12.12
CA PHE A 134 8.56 16.46 -12.24
C PHE A 134 8.27 15.09 -11.64
N VAL A 135 9.11 14.11 -12.01
CA VAL A 135 9.06 12.75 -11.48
C VAL A 135 9.29 12.75 -9.96
N THR A 136 8.35 12.17 -9.22
CA THR A 136 8.39 12.16 -7.75
C THR A 136 9.45 11.19 -7.20
N PRO A 137 10.00 11.42 -5.99
CA PRO A 137 10.89 10.47 -5.31
C PRO A 137 10.32 9.05 -5.24
N CYS A 138 9.01 8.91 -5.02
CA CYS A 138 8.33 7.61 -5.01
C CYS A 138 8.38 6.90 -6.37
N THR A 139 8.29 7.64 -7.47
CA THR A 139 8.40 7.07 -8.82
C THR A 139 9.83 6.68 -9.13
N ILE A 140 10.81 7.50 -8.73
CA ILE A 140 12.25 7.18 -8.88
C ILE A 140 12.60 5.90 -8.11
N GLU A 141 12.11 5.76 -6.88
CA GLU A 141 12.27 4.54 -6.07
C GLU A 141 11.72 3.29 -6.79
N LYS A 142 10.52 3.39 -7.41
CA LYS A 142 9.92 2.31 -8.20
C LYS A 142 10.77 1.95 -9.42
N ILE A 143 11.29 2.95 -10.13
CA ILE A 143 12.19 2.76 -11.27
C ILE A 143 13.46 2.03 -10.82
N CYS A 144 14.11 2.49 -9.76
CA CYS A 144 15.32 1.85 -9.23
C CYS A 144 15.05 0.42 -8.72
N LYS A 145 13.87 0.17 -8.11
CA LYS A 145 13.45 -1.17 -7.70
C LYS A 145 13.27 -2.10 -8.90
N LEU A 146 12.66 -1.60 -9.98
CA LEU A 146 12.51 -2.36 -11.23
C LEU A 146 13.86 -2.66 -11.85
N MET A 147 14.76 -1.68 -11.99
CA MET A 147 16.09 -1.85 -12.53
C MET A 147 16.96 -2.76 -11.67
N ARG A 148 16.85 -2.67 -10.35
CA ARG A 148 17.51 -3.61 -9.43
C ARG A 148 17.06 -5.05 -9.67
N CYS A 149 15.76 -5.28 -9.91
CA CYS A 149 15.24 -6.59 -10.27
C CYS A 149 15.77 -7.06 -11.63
N ALA A 150 15.77 -6.19 -12.63
CA ALA A 150 16.27 -6.47 -13.97
C ALA A 150 17.77 -6.82 -13.96
N PHE A 151 18.61 -6.03 -13.29
CA PHE A 151 20.04 -6.31 -13.17
C PHE A 151 20.33 -7.55 -12.30
N GLY A 152 19.47 -7.86 -11.33
CA GLY A 152 19.53 -9.16 -10.65
C GLY A 152 19.28 -10.33 -11.58
N GLN A 153 18.43 -10.15 -12.59
CA GLN A 153 18.22 -11.15 -13.64
C GLN A 153 19.38 -11.17 -14.66
N ALA A 154 19.94 -10.00 -14.99
CA ALA A 154 21.14 -9.92 -15.85
C ALA A 154 22.34 -10.66 -15.26
N ILE A 155 22.53 -10.64 -13.93
CA ILE A 155 23.55 -11.47 -13.25
C ILE A 155 23.25 -12.96 -13.48
N ARG A 156 22.00 -13.41 -13.29
CA ARG A 156 21.61 -14.82 -13.49
C ARG A 156 21.79 -15.28 -14.95
N TRP A 157 21.69 -14.35 -15.90
CA TRP A 157 21.93 -14.63 -17.32
C TRP A 157 23.39 -14.49 -17.72
N GLY A 158 24.30 -14.21 -16.76
CA GLY A 158 25.74 -14.07 -17.03
C GLY A 158 26.12 -12.83 -17.83
N MET A 159 25.25 -11.81 -17.88
CA MET A 159 25.49 -10.58 -18.66
C MET A 159 26.34 -9.56 -17.91
N VAL A 160 26.25 -9.52 -16.57
CA VAL A 160 26.99 -8.61 -15.69
C VAL A 160 27.39 -9.32 -14.39
N GLY A 161 28.54 -8.96 -13.82
CA GLY A 161 29.04 -9.57 -12.58
C GLY A 161 28.45 -8.97 -11.30
N ARG A 162 27.92 -7.75 -11.38
CA ARG A 162 27.35 -7.04 -10.22
C ARG A 162 26.14 -6.22 -10.60
N ASN A 163 25.29 -5.97 -9.62
CA ASN A 163 24.11 -5.14 -9.81
C ASN A 163 24.42 -3.69 -9.42
N PRO A 164 24.49 -2.75 -10.37
CA PRO A 164 24.87 -1.36 -10.07
C PRO A 164 23.79 -0.56 -9.31
N PHE A 165 22.55 -1.07 -9.26
CA PHE A 165 21.44 -0.44 -8.54
C PHE A 165 21.38 -0.83 -7.05
N ILE A 166 22.27 -1.74 -6.58
CA ILE A 166 22.40 -2.02 -5.14
C ILE A 166 23.20 -0.87 -4.51
N GLY A 167 22.66 -0.29 -3.43
CA GLY A 167 23.28 0.84 -2.74
C GLY A 167 23.10 2.20 -3.43
N ALA A 168 22.29 2.29 -4.51
CA ALA A 168 21.98 3.56 -5.16
C ALA A 168 21.38 4.59 -4.18
N THR A 169 21.88 5.82 -4.22
CA THR A 169 21.41 6.91 -3.36
C THR A 169 20.10 7.48 -3.88
N LEU A 170 19.00 7.14 -3.21
CA LEU A 170 17.67 7.61 -3.59
C LEU A 170 17.36 8.99 -2.98
N PRO A 171 16.59 9.85 -3.68
CA PRO A 171 16.13 11.11 -3.12
C PRO A 171 15.27 10.88 -1.88
N LYS A 172 15.44 11.73 -0.85
CA LYS A 172 14.65 11.66 0.38
C LYS A 172 13.15 11.78 0.06
N ARG A 173 12.38 10.89 0.65
CA ARG A 173 10.92 10.91 0.57
C ARG A 173 10.39 11.53 1.85
N GLU A 174 9.60 12.58 1.73
CA GLU A 174 8.77 13.04 2.84
C GLU A 174 7.68 12.00 3.11
N GLN A 175 7.75 11.34 4.24
CA GLN A 175 6.68 10.48 4.73
C GLN A 175 5.58 11.37 5.33
N LYS A 176 4.59 11.72 4.53
CA LYS A 176 3.38 12.34 5.07
C LYS A 176 2.63 11.27 5.87
N LYS A 177 2.49 11.49 7.17
CA LYS A 177 1.60 10.66 8.00
C LYS A 177 0.21 10.73 7.40
N ARG A 178 -0.36 9.59 7.04
CA ARG A 178 -1.71 9.54 6.49
C ARG A 178 -2.70 9.76 7.64
N ALA A 179 -3.54 10.77 7.51
CA ALA A 179 -4.66 10.95 8.39
C ALA A 179 -5.62 9.75 8.26
N ILE A 180 -6.16 9.33 9.38
CA ILE A 180 -7.22 8.32 9.47
C ILE A 180 -8.39 8.93 10.24
N TRP A 181 -9.60 8.50 9.96
CA TRP A 181 -10.75 8.87 10.74
C TRP A 181 -10.90 7.94 11.94
N ASP A 182 -11.27 8.49 13.08
CA ASP A 182 -11.74 7.72 14.22
C ASP A 182 -13.19 7.26 14.04
N ALA A 183 -13.70 6.49 14.99
CA ALA A 183 -15.06 5.94 14.92
C ALA A 183 -16.14 7.04 14.99
N GLU A 184 -15.89 8.14 15.67
CA GLU A 184 -16.81 9.26 15.77
C GLU A 184 -16.92 10.03 14.46
N THR A 185 -15.78 10.35 13.85
CA THR A 185 -15.75 10.96 12.50
C THR A 185 -16.43 10.09 11.45
N ILE A 186 -16.30 8.75 11.56
CA ILE A 186 -17.00 7.83 10.65
C ILE A 186 -18.52 7.88 10.89
N ARG A 187 -19.00 7.95 12.14
CA ARG A 187 -20.44 8.12 12.43
C ARG A 187 -20.94 9.43 11.83
N ARG A 188 -20.26 10.55 12.07
CA ARG A 188 -20.62 11.83 11.45
C ARG A 188 -20.67 11.76 9.92
N ALA A 189 -19.73 11.03 9.31
CA ALA A 189 -19.73 10.82 7.87
C ALA A 189 -20.93 9.99 7.40
N LEU A 190 -21.32 8.97 8.14
CA LEU A 190 -22.49 8.15 7.84
C LEU A 190 -23.80 8.95 8.02
N ASP A 191 -23.91 9.74 9.08
CA ASP A 191 -25.09 10.57 9.37
C ASP A 191 -25.30 11.64 8.29
N ALA A 192 -24.22 12.17 7.70
CA ALA A 192 -24.27 13.16 6.63
C ALA A 192 -24.29 12.55 5.22
N CYS A 193 -24.29 11.23 5.08
CA CYS A 193 -24.19 10.56 3.79
C CYS A 193 -25.55 10.37 3.14
N GLU A 194 -25.83 11.11 2.06
CA GLU A 194 -27.06 11.01 1.26
C GLU A 194 -26.99 9.99 0.12
N ASP A 195 -25.79 9.51 -0.23
CA ASP A 195 -25.60 8.53 -1.32
C ASP A 195 -25.58 7.11 -0.73
N ASP A 196 -26.63 6.34 -1.00
CA ASP A 196 -26.82 4.98 -0.45
C ASP A 196 -25.67 4.02 -0.84
N ARG A 197 -25.10 4.17 -2.03
CA ARG A 197 -23.95 3.37 -2.50
C ARG A 197 -22.70 3.70 -1.69
N LEU A 198 -22.46 4.98 -1.46
CA LEU A 198 -21.36 5.44 -0.62
C LEU A 198 -21.56 5.00 0.83
N TYR A 199 -22.77 5.12 1.35
CA TYR A 199 -23.14 4.69 2.70
C TYR A 199 -22.80 3.22 2.92
N LEU A 200 -23.26 2.34 2.02
CA LEU A 200 -22.94 0.92 2.07
C LEU A 200 -21.42 0.67 1.91
N ALA A 201 -20.75 1.38 1.00
CA ALA A 201 -19.32 1.22 0.77
C ALA A 201 -18.48 1.63 2.00
N ILE A 202 -18.86 2.68 2.74
CA ILE A 202 -18.23 3.09 4.01
C ILE A 202 -18.37 1.97 5.05
N HIS A 203 -19.58 1.42 5.23
CA HIS A 203 -19.80 0.31 6.16
C HIS A 203 -18.94 -0.92 5.79
N LEU A 204 -18.88 -1.31 4.54
CA LEU A 204 -18.05 -2.44 4.08
C LEU A 204 -16.55 -2.18 4.26
N ALA A 205 -16.10 -0.95 4.03
CA ALA A 205 -14.70 -0.58 4.22
C ALA A 205 -14.32 -0.58 5.71
N PHE A 206 -15.19 -0.08 6.59
CA PHE A 206 -14.89 0.07 8.00
C PHE A 206 -15.18 -1.21 8.80
N ALA A 207 -16.37 -1.80 8.69
CA ALA A 207 -16.71 -2.99 9.47
C ALA A 207 -15.97 -4.25 8.96
N CYS A 208 -15.88 -4.45 7.63
CA CYS A 208 -15.29 -5.63 7.03
C CYS A 208 -13.83 -5.44 6.57
N SER A 209 -13.25 -4.27 6.76
CA SER A 209 -11.87 -3.95 6.36
C SER A 209 -11.59 -4.25 4.88
N LEU A 210 -12.56 -4.08 3.99
CA LEU A 210 -12.42 -4.41 2.57
C LEU A 210 -11.60 -3.37 1.82
N ARG A 211 -10.81 -3.83 0.82
CA ARG A 211 -10.17 -2.95 -0.15
C ARG A 211 -11.20 -2.45 -1.15
N PHE A 212 -10.96 -1.28 -1.76
CA PHE A 212 -11.90 -0.68 -2.69
C PHE A 212 -12.34 -1.62 -3.82
N GLY A 213 -11.39 -2.26 -4.50
CA GLY A 213 -11.72 -3.23 -5.55
C GLY A 213 -12.43 -4.49 -5.02
N GLU A 214 -12.24 -4.87 -3.75
CA GLU A 214 -12.98 -5.94 -3.09
C GLU A 214 -14.44 -5.53 -2.84
N ILE A 215 -14.72 -4.27 -2.48
CA ILE A 215 -16.06 -3.73 -2.29
C ILE A 215 -16.81 -3.72 -3.62
N CYS A 216 -16.23 -3.09 -4.65
CA CYS A 216 -16.87 -2.96 -5.96
C CYS A 216 -17.05 -4.31 -6.68
N GLY A 217 -16.16 -5.28 -6.41
CA GLY A 217 -16.21 -6.61 -7.02
C GLY A 217 -16.99 -7.65 -6.20
N ARG A 218 -17.73 -7.23 -5.19
CA ARG A 218 -18.53 -8.14 -4.37
C ARG A 218 -19.76 -8.61 -5.14
N THR A 219 -19.95 -9.94 -5.18
CA THR A 219 -21.13 -10.58 -5.78
C THR A 219 -21.97 -11.23 -4.69
N TRP A 220 -23.29 -11.33 -4.89
CA TRP A 220 -24.22 -11.89 -3.90
C TRP A 220 -23.97 -13.35 -3.54
N ASP A 221 -23.45 -14.14 -4.50
CA ASP A 221 -23.05 -15.54 -4.27
C ASP A 221 -21.90 -15.71 -3.26
N CYS A 222 -21.18 -14.64 -2.98
CA CYS A 222 -20.10 -14.63 -1.99
C CYS A 222 -20.55 -14.24 -0.57
N LEU A 223 -21.86 -14.01 -0.35
CA LEU A 223 -22.43 -13.61 0.95
C LEU A 223 -23.40 -14.66 1.47
N ASP A 224 -23.33 -14.92 2.77
CA ASP A 224 -24.40 -15.60 3.49
C ASP A 224 -25.03 -14.60 4.46
N ILE A 225 -26.18 -14.07 4.06
CA ILE A 225 -27.02 -13.15 4.82
C ILE A 225 -28.45 -13.74 4.98
N SER A 226 -28.56 -15.08 5.04
CA SER A 226 -29.80 -15.78 5.31
C SER A 226 -30.37 -15.40 6.69
N ASP A 227 -31.68 -15.61 6.89
CA ASP A 227 -32.31 -15.34 8.18
C ASP A 227 -31.65 -16.11 9.31
N ALA A 228 -31.34 -17.38 9.06
CA ALA A 228 -30.64 -18.21 10.02
C ALA A 228 -29.23 -17.68 10.33
N ALA A 229 -28.48 -17.24 9.32
CA ALA A 229 -27.16 -16.69 9.49
C ALA A 229 -27.19 -15.37 10.28
N ILE A 230 -28.15 -14.49 10.01
CA ILE A 230 -28.33 -13.22 10.70
C ILE A 230 -28.75 -13.44 12.16
N MET A 231 -29.76 -14.31 12.40
CA MET A 231 -30.25 -14.58 13.75
C MET A 231 -29.18 -15.21 14.65
N ASN A 232 -28.36 -16.08 14.09
CA ASN A 232 -27.29 -16.76 14.82
C ASN A 232 -25.98 -15.95 14.90
N GLY A 233 -25.92 -14.74 14.34
CA GLY A 233 -24.69 -13.93 14.27
C GLY A 233 -23.60 -14.52 13.38
N ASN A 234 -23.96 -15.41 12.46
CA ASN A 234 -23.03 -16.17 11.58
C ASN A 234 -23.02 -15.64 10.15
N ALA A 235 -23.57 -14.46 9.90
CA ALA A 235 -23.50 -13.82 8.59
C ALA A 235 -22.03 -13.56 8.17
N TYR A 236 -21.70 -13.83 6.90
CA TYR A 236 -20.34 -13.66 6.41
C TYR A 236 -20.29 -13.26 4.92
N LEU A 237 -19.12 -12.77 4.51
CA LEU A 237 -18.74 -12.62 3.12
C LEU A 237 -17.40 -13.30 2.84
N LYS A 238 -17.26 -13.84 1.62
CA LYS A 238 -15.99 -14.40 1.12
C LYS A 238 -15.35 -13.39 0.17
N VAL A 239 -14.09 -13.05 0.40
CA VAL A 239 -13.30 -12.19 -0.49
C VAL A 239 -12.58 -13.08 -1.51
N GLU A 240 -13.17 -13.24 -2.69
CA GLU A 240 -12.64 -14.10 -3.76
C GLU A 240 -12.51 -13.36 -5.09
N LYS A 241 -13.19 -12.23 -5.24
CA LYS A 241 -13.30 -11.46 -6.48
C LYS A 241 -12.99 -9.99 -6.22
N VAL A 242 -12.37 -9.32 -7.19
CA VAL A 242 -12.12 -7.87 -7.18
C VAL A 242 -12.48 -7.27 -8.52
N LEU A 243 -13.14 -6.11 -8.49
CA LEU A 243 -13.37 -5.30 -9.67
C LEU A 243 -12.14 -4.46 -9.97
N ALA A 244 -11.65 -4.50 -11.20
CA ALA A 244 -10.49 -3.73 -11.60
C ALA A 244 -10.59 -3.30 -13.06
N ARG A 245 -10.07 -2.13 -13.37
CA ARG A 245 -9.85 -1.69 -14.74
C ARG A 245 -8.42 -2.07 -15.14
N VAL A 246 -8.29 -2.89 -16.19
CA VAL A 246 -7.02 -3.44 -16.67
C VAL A 246 -6.69 -2.92 -18.06
N ASP A 247 -5.42 -2.80 -18.36
CA ASP A 247 -4.93 -2.41 -19.68
C ASP A 247 -5.08 -3.56 -20.68
N GLU A 248 -5.58 -3.28 -21.87
CA GLU A 248 -5.84 -4.28 -22.90
C GLU A 248 -4.55 -4.92 -23.42
N GLY A 249 -3.48 -4.12 -23.54
CA GLY A 249 -2.17 -4.63 -23.92
C GLY A 249 -1.58 -5.60 -22.88
N ALA A 250 -1.87 -5.38 -21.59
CA ALA A 250 -1.46 -6.31 -20.53
C ALA A 250 -2.24 -7.62 -20.59
N VAL A 251 -3.54 -7.56 -20.89
CA VAL A 251 -4.36 -8.77 -21.05
C VAL A 251 -3.89 -9.57 -22.26
N ASN A 252 -3.62 -8.92 -23.39
CA ASN A 252 -3.09 -9.57 -24.60
C ASN A 252 -1.71 -10.23 -24.36
N ALA A 253 -0.87 -9.61 -23.51
CA ALA A 253 0.47 -10.12 -23.22
C ALA A 253 0.50 -11.26 -22.19
N LEU A 254 -0.40 -11.25 -21.19
CA LEU A 254 -0.39 -12.16 -20.05
C LEU A 254 -1.52 -13.20 -20.08
N GLY A 255 -2.53 -13.00 -20.93
CA GLY A 255 -3.73 -13.82 -20.97
C GLY A 255 -4.77 -13.44 -19.91
N GLU A 256 -5.86 -14.18 -19.88
CA GLU A 256 -7.04 -13.93 -19.04
C GLU A 256 -7.16 -14.90 -17.83
N ASN A 257 -6.12 -15.63 -17.49
CA ASN A 257 -6.16 -16.72 -16.49
C ASN A 257 -6.71 -16.30 -15.11
N ASP A 258 -6.54 -15.02 -14.73
CA ASP A 258 -7.04 -14.49 -13.46
C ASP A 258 -8.38 -13.75 -13.60
N ILE A 259 -8.96 -13.68 -14.80
CA ILE A 259 -10.18 -12.94 -15.11
C ILE A 259 -11.37 -13.90 -15.09
N PHE A 260 -12.35 -13.63 -14.21
CA PHE A 260 -13.60 -14.40 -14.17
C PHE A 260 -14.62 -13.88 -15.18
N PHE A 261 -14.66 -12.54 -15.36
CA PHE A 261 -15.62 -11.92 -16.24
C PHE A 261 -15.10 -10.56 -16.74
N THR A 262 -15.33 -10.27 -18.02
CA THR A 262 -15.05 -8.98 -18.66
C THR A 262 -16.37 -8.28 -18.95
N PHE A 263 -16.55 -7.09 -18.34
CA PHE A 263 -17.77 -6.30 -18.54
C PHE A 263 -17.77 -5.63 -19.91
N PRO A 264 -18.92 -5.60 -20.60
CA PRO A 264 -19.05 -4.91 -21.88
C PRO A 264 -18.67 -3.41 -21.78
N ALA A 265 -17.98 -2.89 -22.78
CA ALA A 265 -17.64 -1.49 -22.86
C ALA A 265 -18.91 -0.66 -23.07
N ILE A 266 -19.04 0.48 -22.32
CA ILE A 266 -20.18 1.39 -22.45
C ILE A 266 -20.08 2.20 -23.74
N VAL A 267 -18.86 2.53 -24.15
CA VAL A 267 -18.58 3.29 -25.36
C VAL A 267 -17.74 2.42 -26.28
N SER A 268 -18.28 2.17 -27.47
CA SER A 268 -17.60 1.39 -28.49
C SER A 268 -16.34 2.12 -28.99
N GLY A 269 -15.20 1.46 -29.00
CA GLY A 269 -14.13 1.72 -29.96
C GLY A 269 -12.92 2.55 -29.50
N LYS A 270 -12.79 3.09 -28.26
CA LYS A 270 -11.63 3.95 -27.92
C LYS A 270 -10.96 3.71 -26.56
N SER A 271 -11.43 2.80 -25.75
CA SER A 271 -10.80 2.56 -24.45
C SER A 271 -9.69 1.53 -24.57
N LYS A 272 -8.45 1.92 -24.20
CA LYS A 272 -7.31 0.97 -24.06
C LYS A 272 -7.41 0.11 -22.79
N THR A 273 -8.54 0.15 -22.08
CA THR A 273 -8.74 -0.55 -20.81
C THR A 273 -10.08 -1.26 -20.77
N ARG A 274 -10.11 -2.41 -20.11
CA ARG A 274 -11.32 -3.21 -19.85
C ARG A 274 -11.64 -3.21 -18.37
N LEU A 275 -12.94 -3.21 -18.03
CA LEU A 275 -13.40 -3.47 -16.66
C LEU A 275 -13.59 -4.97 -16.50
N VAL A 276 -12.96 -5.54 -15.46
CA VAL A 276 -12.97 -6.99 -15.26
C VAL A 276 -13.24 -7.33 -13.80
N LEU A 277 -13.91 -8.46 -13.61
CA LEU A 277 -13.97 -9.16 -12.33
C LEU A 277 -12.87 -10.22 -12.32
N LYS A 278 -11.95 -10.13 -11.38
CA LYS A 278 -10.75 -10.97 -11.37
C LYS A 278 -10.41 -11.49 -9.98
N LYS A 279 -9.52 -12.49 -9.93
CA LYS A 279 -8.95 -13.01 -8.69
C LYS A 279 -8.17 -11.93 -7.92
N PRO A 280 -8.20 -11.89 -6.58
CA PRO A 280 -7.33 -11.04 -5.77
C PRO A 280 -5.85 -11.29 -6.06
N LYS A 281 -5.01 -10.27 -5.83
CA LYS A 281 -3.57 -10.30 -6.17
C LYS A 281 -2.78 -11.38 -5.42
N THR A 282 -3.17 -11.72 -4.18
CA THR A 282 -2.49 -12.68 -3.32
C THR A 282 -3.49 -13.66 -2.74
N GLU A 283 -3.07 -14.89 -2.50
CA GLU A 283 -3.90 -15.90 -1.84
C GLU A 283 -4.33 -15.48 -0.43
N SER A 284 -3.46 -14.79 0.30
CA SER A 284 -3.79 -14.21 1.62
C SER A 284 -4.92 -13.18 1.58
N SER A 285 -5.24 -12.64 0.40
CA SER A 285 -6.40 -11.77 0.22
C SER A 285 -7.72 -12.53 0.15
N ILE A 286 -7.68 -13.83 -0.22
CA ILE A 286 -8.85 -14.72 -0.22
C ILE A 286 -9.12 -15.09 1.24
N ARG A 287 -10.30 -14.67 1.72
CA ARG A 287 -10.65 -14.85 3.12
C ARG A 287 -12.15 -14.78 3.35
N LYS A 288 -12.61 -15.39 4.44
CA LYS A 288 -13.94 -15.23 4.99
C LYS A 288 -13.91 -14.10 6.01
N VAL A 289 -14.85 -13.19 5.94
CA VAL A 289 -15.03 -12.08 6.89
C VAL A 289 -16.42 -12.17 7.47
N TRP A 290 -16.51 -12.18 8.79
CA TRP A 290 -17.78 -12.16 9.50
C TRP A 290 -18.40 -10.76 9.45
N ILE A 291 -19.72 -10.72 9.25
CA ILE A 291 -20.47 -9.46 9.10
C ILE A 291 -21.26 -9.20 10.39
N PRO A 292 -21.16 -8.01 10.99
CA PRO A 292 -22.03 -7.62 12.09
C PRO A 292 -23.51 -7.71 11.70
N VAL A 293 -24.35 -8.14 12.61
CA VAL A 293 -25.81 -8.36 12.37
C VAL A 293 -26.48 -7.13 11.74
N THR A 294 -26.16 -5.94 12.23
CA THR A 294 -26.72 -4.68 11.68
C THR A 294 -26.32 -4.47 10.22
N LEU A 295 -25.06 -4.72 9.87
CA LEU A 295 -24.61 -4.62 8.47
C LEU A 295 -25.22 -5.72 7.59
N ALA A 296 -25.43 -6.93 8.11
CA ALA A 296 -26.10 -7.99 7.38
C ALA A 296 -27.57 -7.65 7.06
N LYS A 297 -28.28 -7.02 8.00
CA LYS A 297 -29.63 -6.49 7.77
C LYS A 297 -29.64 -5.36 6.74
N LEU A 298 -28.67 -4.44 6.78
CA LEU A 298 -28.51 -3.40 5.78
C LEU A 298 -28.27 -3.99 4.37
N LEU A 299 -27.41 -4.98 4.26
CA LEU A 299 -27.15 -5.67 2.98
C LEU A 299 -28.40 -6.37 2.43
N ARG A 300 -29.25 -6.91 3.29
CA ARG A 300 -30.53 -7.51 2.89
C ARG A 300 -31.48 -6.44 2.33
N ALA A 301 -31.69 -5.35 3.07
CA ALA A 301 -32.51 -4.24 2.60
C ALA A 301 -31.98 -3.66 1.26
N TRP A 302 -30.66 -3.59 1.12
CA TRP A 302 -30.02 -3.20 -0.13
C TRP A 302 -30.33 -4.17 -1.27
N LYS A 303 -30.27 -5.48 -1.01
CA LYS A 303 -30.62 -6.50 -2.01
C LYS A 303 -32.08 -6.36 -2.45
N GLU A 304 -32.99 -6.20 -1.51
CA GLU A 304 -34.42 -5.99 -1.80
C GLU A 304 -34.66 -4.74 -2.67
N SER A 305 -33.91 -3.65 -2.40
CA SER A 305 -33.96 -2.43 -3.23
C SER A 305 -33.45 -2.69 -4.66
N GLN A 306 -32.36 -3.46 -4.81
CA GLN A 306 -31.87 -3.86 -6.14
C GLN A 306 -32.88 -4.76 -6.87
N ASP A 307 -33.49 -5.73 -6.19
CA ASP A 307 -34.48 -6.63 -6.76
C ASP A 307 -35.72 -5.84 -7.26
N LYS A 308 -36.14 -4.79 -6.53
CA LYS A 308 -37.20 -3.87 -6.97
C LYS A 308 -36.79 -3.06 -8.20
N ALA A 309 -35.56 -2.53 -8.23
CA ALA A 309 -35.02 -1.81 -9.38
C ALA A 309 -34.93 -2.71 -10.61
N LYS A 310 -34.48 -3.96 -10.44
CA LYS A 310 -34.44 -4.98 -11.48
C LYS A 310 -35.84 -5.29 -12.03
N ALA A 311 -36.83 -5.47 -11.17
CA ALA A 311 -38.22 -5.72 -11.56
C ALA A 311 -38.81 -4.53 -12.32
N TYR A 312 -38.48 -3.31 -11.92
CA TYR A 312 -38.96 -2.08 -12.57
C TYR A 312 -38.35 -1.86 -13.95
N LEU A 313 -37.03 -2.07 -14.10
CA LEU A 313 -36.29 -1.82 -15.33
C LEU A 313 -36.39 -2.99 -16.34
N GLY A 314 -36.74 -4.19 -15.90
CA GLY A 314 -36.82 -5.38 -16.75
C GLY A 314 -35.54 -5.60 -17.56
N ASP A 315 -35.68 -5.70 -18.88
CA ASP A 315 -34.55 -5.95 -19.82
C ASP A 315 -33.51 -4.82 -19.89
N ALA A 316 -33.83 -3.63 -19.36
CA ALA A 316 -32.87 -2.53 -19.26
C ALA A 316 -31.91 -2.65 -18.06
N TYR A 317 -32.16 -3.60 -17.17
CA TYR A 317 -31.28 -3.87 -16.04
C TYR A 317 -30.19 -4.87 -16.39
N TYR A 318 -28.95 -4.52 -16.10
CA TYR A 318 -27.77 -5.39 -16.28
C TYR A 318 -27.52 -6.21 -15.04
N ASP A 319 -27.92 -7.45 -15.03
CA ASP A 319 -27.72 -8.34 -13.88
C ASP A 319 -26.36 -9.07 -13.95
N TYR A 320 -25.40 -8.57 -13.22
CA TYR A 320 -24.07 -9.18 -13.05
C TYR A 320 -23.87 -9.76 -11.64
N ASN A 321 -24.96 -9.94 -10.89
CA ASN A 321 -24.92 -10.44 -9.51
C ASN A 321 -24.05 -9.62 -8.55
N LEU A 322 -23.76 -8.34 -8.87
CA LEU A 322 -22.92 -7.45 -8.04
C LEU A 322 -23.73 -6.86 -6.89
N VAL A 323 -23.10 -6.74 -5.72
CA VAL A 323 -23.68 -6.08 -4.54
C VAL A 323 -23.73 -4.57 -4.74
N LEU A 324 -22.66 -3.98 -5.28
CA LEU A 324 -22.60 -2.54 -5.50
C LEU A 324 -22.69 -2.22 -7.00
N THR A 325 -23.83 -1.66 -7.40
CA THR A 325 -24.16 -1.35 -8.80
C THR A 325 -24.56 0.11 -8.96
N LEU A 326 -24.57 0.57 -10.21
CA LEU A 326 -25.34 1.73 -10.63
C LEU A 326 -26.83 1.38 -10.70
N ASP A 327 -27.70 2.37 -10.83
CA ASP A 327 -29.16 2.20 -10.80
C ASP A 327 -29.68 1.21 -11.87
N ASN A 328 -28.98 1.09 -12.98
CA ASN A 328 -29.30 0.15 -14.05
C ASN A 328 -28.55 -1.20 -13.94
N GLY A 329 -27.98 -1.53 -12.79
CA GLY A 329 -27.30 -2.80 -12.54
C GLY A 329 -25.84 -2.88 -13.05
N ARG A 330 -25.34 -1.88 -13.77
CA ARG A 330 -23.95 -1.85 -14.22
C ARG A 330 -22.99 -1.74 -13.04
N PRO A 331 -21.72 -2.22 -13.19
CA PRO A 331 -20.73 -2.13 -12.12
C PRO A 331 -20.50 -0.71 -11.64
N CYS A 332 -20.53 -0.51 -10.32
CA CYS A 332 -20.13 0.74 -9.68
C CYS A 332 -18.60 0.74 -9.52
N GLU A 333 -17.91 1.52 -10.36
CA GLU A 333 -16.45 1.64 -10.30
C GLU A 333 -15.99 2.49 -9.10
N ASP A 334 -14.74 2.27 -8.68
CA ASP A 334 -14.08 3.02 -7.59
C ASP A 334 -14.16 4.54 -7.75
N ARG A 335 -14.13 5.02 -8.99
CA ARG A 335 -14.23 6.46 -9.29
C ARG A 335 -15.58 7.06 -8.88
N VAL A 336 -16.68 6.32 -9.03
CA VAL A 336 -18.03 6.80 -8.68
C VAL A 336 -18.08 7.03 -7.17
N ILE A 337 -17.73 6.02 -6.40
CA ILE A 337 -17.70 6.10 -4.93
C ILE A 337 -16.65 7.12 -4.45
N GLY A 338 -15.47 7.16 -5.08
CA GLY A 338 -14.42 8.12 -4.73
C GLY A 338 -14.87 9.59 -4.93
N ASN A 339 -15.62 9.87 -5.99
CA ASN A 339 -16.18 11.21 -6.23
C ASN A 339 -17.29 11.55 -5.21
N ALA A 340 -18.17 10.60 -4.91
CA ALA A 340 -19.20 10.76 -3.87
C ALA A 340 -18.55 11.00 -2.49
N PHE A 341 -17.51 10.24 -2.14
CA PHE A 341 -16.75 10.41 -0.91
C PHE A 341 -16.08 11.79 -0.78
N ASN A 342 -15.53 12.29 -1.89
CA ASN A 342 -14.94 13.64 -1.91
C ASN A 342 -16.00 14.75 -1.77
N ARG A 343 -17.23 14.54 -2.28
CA ARG A 343 -18.35 15.46 -2.05
C ARG A 343 -18.78 15.43 -0.59
N LEU A 344 -18.98 14.25 -0.02
CA LEU A 344 -19.33 14.06 1.40
C LEU A 344 -18.35 14.80 2.32
N LYS A 345 -17.04 14.61 2.12
CA LYS A 345 -16.01 15.28 2.93
C LYS A 345 -16.15 16.80 2.93
N ARG A 346 -16.42 17.39 1.75
CA ARG A 346 -16.57 18.84 1.62
C ARG A 346 -17.87 19.35 2.22
N ASN A 347 -18.98 18.62 2.00
CA ASN A 347 -20.29 19.05 2.45
C ASN A 347 -20.44 18.94 3.98
N ALA A 348 -19.81 17.96 4.60
CA ALA A 348 -19.89 17.72 6.04
C ALA A 348 -18.64 18.20 6.81
N ASP A 349 -17.76 18.98 6.18
CA ASP A 349 -16.53 19.51 6.76
C ASP A 349 -15.72 18.42 7.50
N LEU A 350 -15.46 17.31 6.81
CA LEU A 350 -14.72 16.18 7.36
C LEU A 350 -13.22 16.26 7.00
N PRO A 351 -12.33 15.74 7.87
CA PRO A 351 -10.91 15.73 7.61
C PRO A 351 -10.56 15.06 6.27
N ASP A 352 -9.59 15.63 5.53
CA ASP A 352 -9.21 15.13 4.21
C ASP A 352 -8.45 13.81 4.31
N VAL A 353 -9.12 12.74 3.94
CA VAL A 353 -8.56 11.39 3.81
C VAL A 353 -8.96 10.79 2.47
N VAL A 354 -8.22 9.77 2.02
CA VAL A 354 -8.63 8.96 0.86
C VAL A 354 -9.53 7.82 1.31
N PHE A 355 -10.43 7.35 0.45
CA PHE A 355 -11.36 6.27 0.79
C PHE A 355 -10.67 5.02 1.38
N HIS A 356 -9.47 4.68 0.88
CA HIS A 356 -8.68 3.56 1.42
C HIS A 356 -8.25 3.76 2.89
N SER A 357 -8.21 4.99 3.38
CA SER A 357 -7.92 5.28 4.80
C SER A 357 -8.98 4.71 5.74
N LEU A 358 -10.22 4.50 5.29
CA LEU A 358 -11.27 3.85 6.07
C LEU A 358 -10.90 2.42 6.48
N ARG A 359 -10.17 1.70 5.63
CA ARG A 359 -9.63 0.40 5.96
C ARG A 359 -8.51 0.51 7.02
N HIS A 360 -7.69 1.56 6.99
CA HIS A 360 -6.71 1.82 8.05
C HIS A 360 -7.43 2.17 9.36
N SER A 361 -8.44 3.02 9.31
CA SER A 361 -9.33 3.31 10.45
C SER A 361 -9.94 2.02 11.03
N SER A 362 -10.42 1.12 10.17
CA SER A 362 -10.94 -0.20 10.57
C SER A 362 -9.89 -1.03 11.31
N THR A 363 -8.68 -1.12 10.77
CA THR A 363 -7.58 -1.88 11.39
C THR A 363 -7.24 -1.32 12.77
N THR A 364 -7.11 0.00 12.89
CA THR A 364 -6.86 0.71 14.14
C THR A 364 -7.98 0.46 15.15
N TYR A 365 -9.24 0.58 14.72
CA TYR A 365 -10.40 0.38 15.59
C TYR A 365 -10.53 -1.07 16.08
N LYS A 366 -10.31 -2.05 15.20
CA LYS A 366 -10.32 -3.47 15.56
C LYS A 366 -9.19 -3.83 16.52
N LEU A 367 -7.98 -3.29 16.33
CA LEU A 367 -6.89 -3.46 17.28
C LEU A 367 -7.22 -2.91 18.66
N LYS A 368 -7.87 -1.74 18.70
CA LYS A 368 -8.34 -1.16 19.97
C LYS A 368 -9.40 -2.05 20.65
N LEU A 369 -10.38 -2.58 19.90
CA LEU A 369 -11.39 -3.50 20.42
C LEU A 369 -10.80 -4.84 20.90
N ASN A 370 -9.82 -5.37 20.18
CA ASN A 370 -9.19 -6.66 20.48
C ASN A 370 -7.99 -6.54 21.43
N HIS A 371 -7.86 -5.40 22.12
CA HIS A 371 -6.74 -5.17 23.06
C HIS A 371 -5.36 -5.41 22.47
N GLY A 372 -5.15 -5.09 21.19
CA GLY A 372 -3.86 -5.22 20.51
C GLY A 372 -3.58 -6.60 19.90
N ASP A 373 -4.56 -7.49 19.78
CA ASP A 373 -4.38 -8.77 19.09
C ASP A 373 -4.16 -8.54 17.59
N ILE A 374 -2.87 -8.49 17.21
CA ILE A 374 -2.41 -8.29 15.84
C ILE A 374 -2.84 -9.45 14.94
N LYS A 375 -2.83 -10.68 15.46
CA LYS A 375 -3.08 -11.88 14.68
C LYS A 375 -4.56 -12.02 14.28
N ALA A 376 -5.46 -11.77 15.21
CA ALA A 376 -6.89 -11.71 14.94
C ALA A 376 -7.22 -10.59 13.95
N THR A 377 -6.64 -9.40 14.15
CA THR A 377 -6.85 -8.26 13.25
C THR A 377 -6.27 -8.51 11.86
N GLN A 378 -5.10 -9.19 11.75
CA GLN A 378 -4.51 -9.58 10.48
C GLN A 378 -5.39 -10.56 9.70
N GLY A 379 -6.00 -11.53 10.37
CA GLY A 379 -6.94 -12.48 9.75
C GLY A 379 -8.13 -11.77 9.11
N ASP A 380 -8.76 -10.86 9.84
CA ASP A 380 -9.91 -10.07 9.33
C ASP A 380 -9.54 -9.15 8.17
N THR A 381 -8.40 -8.49 8.28
CA THR A 381 -7.98 -7.50 7.28
C THR A 381 -7.33 -8.16 6.05
N GLY A 382 -6.81 -9.38 6.14
CA GLY A 382 -6.09 -10.06 5.06
C GLY A 382 -4.81 -9.33 4.67
N HIS A 383 -4.04 -8.84 5.67
CA HIS A 383 -2.70 -8.35 5.46
C HIS A 383 -1.71 -9.51 5.43
N ALA A 384 -0.88 -9.58 4.36
CA ALA A 384 0.11 -10.65 4.21
C ALA A 384 1.24 -10.58 5.24
N GLN A 385 1.54 -9.38 5.76
CA GLN A 385 2.61 -9.13 6.72
C GLN A 385 2.08 -8.43 7.97
N PRO A 386 2.48 -8.85 9.19
CA PRO A 386 2.12 -8.20 10.45
C PRO A 386 2.55 -6.73 10.50
N ASP A 387 3.68 -6.38 9.88
CA ASP A 387 4.24 -5.02 9.86
C ASP A 387 3.25 -3.98 9.36
N MET A 388 2.38 -4.34 8.40
CA MET A 388 1.34 -3.43 7.91
C MET A 388 0.25 -3.14 8.95
N VAL A 389 0.05 -4.05 9.92
CA VAL A 389 -0.87 -3.86 11.04
C VAL A 389 -0.17 -3.06 12.13
N THR A 390 1.10 -3.35 12.40
CA THR A 390 1.90 -2.68 13.43
C THR A 390 2.27 -1.25 13.06
N GLU A 391 2.55 -0.93 11.79
CA GLU A 391 2.78 0.45 11.33
C GLU A 391 1.56 1.36 11.57
N VAL A 392 0.36 0.82 11.41
CA VAL A 392 -0.90 1.53 11.71
C VAL A 392 -1.09 1.67 13.22
N TYR A 393 -0.67 0.65 14.00
CA TYR A 393 -0.78 0.62 15.47
C TYR A 393 0.20 1.56 16.19
N ALA A 394 1.33 1.90 15.58
CA ALA A 394 2.33 2.80 16.18
C ALA A 394 1.76 4.18 16.60
N HIS A 395 0.57 4.56 16.13
CA HIS A 395 -0.11 5.81 16.48
C HIS A 395 -1.00 5.73 17.73
N ILE A 396 -1.35 4.51 18.20
CA ILE A 396 -2.25 4.30 19.36
C ILE A 396 -1.45 4.22 20.68
N LEU A 397 -0.14 4.13 20.58
CA LEU A 397 0.77 3.65 21.63
C LEU A 397 0.83 4.47 22.92
N ASP A 398 0.40 5.73 22.99
CA ASP A 398 0.56 6.51 24.23
C ASP A 398 -0.51 6.20 25.28
N GLU A 399 -1.78 6.08 24.87
CA GLU A 399 -2.85 5.67 25.78
C GLU A 399 -2.69 4.22 26.23
N ASP A 400 -2.34 3.29 25.32
CA ASP A 400 -2.13 1.89 25.62
C ASP A 400 -0.88 1.65 26.47
N ARG A 401 0.18 2.46 26.31
CA ARG A 401 1.37 2.42 27.19
C ARG A 401 1.02 2.79 28.61
N LYS A 402 0.16 3.77 28.80
CA LYS A 402 -0.34 4.18 30.12
C LYS A 402 -1.17 3.05 30.76
N VAL A 403 -2.06 2.42 29.97
CA VAL A 403 -2.86 1.26 30.41
C VAL A 403 -1.96 0.06 30.72
N ASN A 404 -0.93 -0.20 29.91
CA ASN A 404 0.02 -1.28 30.20
C ASN A 404 0.82 -1.04 31.48
N ALA A 405 1.24 0.20 31.73
CA ALA A 405 1.88 0.55 33.00
C ALA A 405 0.93 0.32 34.19
N GLN A 406 -0.33 0.69 34.08
CA GLN A 406 -1.35 0.45 35.12
C GLN A 406 -1.63 -1.06 35.34
N ARG A 407 -1.67 -1.85 34.25
CA ARG A 407 -1.82 -3.31 34.34
C ARG A 407 -0.59 -3.98 34.96
N PHE A 408 0.61 -3.48 34.64
CA PHE A 408 1.83 -3.96 35.24
C PHE A 408 1.88 -3.63 36.74
N GLU A 409 1.44 -2.43 37.12
CA GLU A 409 1.26 -2.03 38.51
C GLU A 409 0.31 -2.99 39.24
N ALA A 410 -0.90 -3.19 38.67
CA ALA A 410 -1.91 -4.07 39.26
C ALA A 410 -1.48 -5.55 39.29
N GLY A 411 -0.75 -6.04 38.27
CA GLY A 411 -0.38 -7.43 38.13
C GLY A 411 0.89 -7.82 38.91
N PHE A 412 1.85 -6.94 38.93
CA PHE A 412 3.17 -7.22 39.47
C PHE A 412 3.43 -6.50 40.80
N TYR A 413 3.13 -5.22 40.91
CA TYR A 413 3.43 -4.44 42.10
C TYR A 413 2.34 -4.48 43.18
N ALA A 414 1.11 -4.87 42.86
CA ALA A 414 0.02 -4.95 43.88
C ALA A 414 0.30 -5.79 45.11
N ARG A 415 1.31 -6.66 45.06
CA ARG A 415 1.77 -7.53 46.16
C ARG A 415 3.26 -7.39 46.47
N ALA A 416 3.95 -6.45 45.87
CA ALA A 416 5.39 -6.32 46.03
C ALA A 416 5.72 -5.37 47.17
N ASP A 417 6.25 -5.88 48.25
CA ASP A 417 6.98 -5.10 49.24
C ASP A 417 8.36 -4.72 48.65
N LEU A 418 8.47 -3.49 48.18
CA LEU A 418 9.70 -2.95 47.57
C LEU A 418 10.76 -2.58 48.63
N ARG A 419 11.01 -3.48 49.61
CA ARG A 419 12.11 -3.36 50.59
C ARG A 419 12.20 -2.00 51.31
N GLY A 420 11.08 -1.50 51.82
CA GLY A 420 11.04 -0.26 52.59
C GLY A 420 10.98 1.04 51.76
N LEU A 421 10.92 0.95 50.42
CA LEU A 421 10.65 2.14 49.55
C LEU A 421 9.33 2.81 49.90
N GLU A 422 8.33 2.05 50.33
CA GLU A 422 7.07 2.59 50.83
C GLU A 422 7.25 3.48 52.08
N GLN A 423 8.24 3.18 52.93
CA GLN A 423 8.51 4.00 54.09
C GLN A 423 9.25 5.30 53.75
N SER A 424 10.06 5.34 52.72
CA SER A 424 10.80 6.57 52.31
C SER A 424 9.91 7.58 51.57
N PHE A 425 8.82 7.15 50.99
CA PHE A 425 7.84 8.04 50.27
C PHE A 425 6.64 8.44 51.11
N ARG A 426 6.44 7.82 52.30
CA ARG A 426 5.39 8.20 53.26
C ARG A 426 5.69 9.46 54.10
N THR A 427 6.86 10.05 53.98
CA THR A 427 7.23 11.27 54.67
C THR A 427 6.98 12.47 53.77
N GLN A 428 5.76 12.77 53.49
CA GLN A 428 5.02 14.00 53.61
C GLN A 428 3.58 13.77 53.12
N PRO A 429 2.59 13.81 54.01
CA PRO A 429 1.25 14.06 53.54
C PRO A 429 1.33 15.41 52.85
N VAL A 430 1.11 15.46 51.54
CA VAL A 430 0.62 16.68 50.91
C VAL A 430 -0.62 17.02 51.73
N GLN A 431 -0.51 17.97 52.62
CA GLN A 431 -1.63 18.69 53.14
C GLN A 431 -2.35 19.26 51.89
N GLN A 432 -3.30 18.53 51.39
CA GLN A 432 -4.42 19.21 50.77
C GLN A 432 -4.83 20.24 51.85
N PRO A 433 -4.91 21.53 51.53
CA PRO A 433 -5.62 22.42 52.42
C PRO A 433 -7.05 21.92 52.46
N GLY A 434 -7.29 21.02 53.41
CA GLY A 434 -8.64 20.72 53.86
C GLY A 434 -9.15 22.02 54.37
N MET A 435 -9.92 22.68 53.54
CA MET A 435 -10.68 23.83 53.98
C MET A 435 -11.62 23.26 55.02
N ASP A 436 -11.26 23.54 56.30
CA ASP A 436 -12.05 23.08 57.43
C ASP A 436 -13.46 23.66 57.22
N ILE A 437 -14.45 22.81 57.01
CA ILE A 437 -15.84 23.16 56.76
C ILE A 437 -16.34 24.12 57.84
N VAL A 438 -15.79 23.96 59.06
CA VAL A 438 -16.09 24.84 60.18
C VAL A 438 -15.51 26.24 59.95
N GLN A 439 -14.29 26.37 59.43
CA GLN A 439 -13.71 27.67 59.08
C GLN A 439 -14.43 28.33 57.89
N LEU A 440 -14.88 27.52 56.92
CA LEU A 440 -15.67 28.03 55.79
C LEU A 440 -17.05 28.51 56.26
N LEU A 441 -17.68 27.82 57.17
CA LEU A 441 -18.98 28.22 57.79
C LEU A 441 -18.83 29.50 58.61
N VAL A 442 -17.71 29.68 59.35
CA VAL A 442 -17.42 30.90 60.11
C VAL A 442 -17.17 32.07 59.17
N GLN A 443 -16.43 31.89 58.06
CA GLN A 443 -16.24 32.93 57.04
C GLN A 443 -17.52 33.29 56.31
N LEU A 444 -18.41 32.36 56.05
CA LEU A 444 -19.74 32.59 55.46
C LEU A 444 -20.66 33.35 56.39
N GLN A 445 -20.60 33.10 57.70
CA GLN A 445 -21.34 33.85 58.69
C GLN A 445 -20.85 35.30 58.89
N GLN A 446 -19.53 35.55 58.65
CA GLN A 446 -18.93 36.87 58.77
C GLN A 446 -19.03 37.73 57.50
N ASN A 447 -19.47 37.14 56.36
CA ASN A 447 -19.57 37.88 55.10
C ASN A 447 -20.91 37.64 54.38
N PRO A 448 -21.95 38.44 54.69
CA PRO A 448 -23.29 38.30 54.13
C PRO A 448 -23.36 38.36 52.60
N ALA A 449 -22.41 38.99 51.93
CA ALA A 449 -22.34 39.12 50.49
C ALA A 449 -22.00 37.76 49.81
N LEU A 450 -21.22 36.90 50.44
CA LEU A 450 -20.90 35.56 49.96
C LEU A 450 -22.07 34.59 50.08
N LEU A 451 -22.92 34.75 51.11
CA LEU A 451 -24.14 34.00 51.29
C LEU A 451 -25.18 34.30 50.20
N THR A 452 -25.27 35.56 49.80
CA THR A 452 -26.15 36.01 48.72
C THR A 452 -25.71 35.46 47.36
N LEU A 453 -24.41 35.40 47.10
CA LEU A 453 -23.83 34.81 45.87
C LEU A 453 -24.04 33.29 45.77
N LEU A 454 -23.88 32.57 46.86
CA LEU A 454 -24.13 31.11 46.94
C LEU A 454 -25.59 30.78 46.77
N ASN A 455 -26.48 31.54 47.34
CA ASN A 455 -27.93 31.35 47.15
C ASN A 455 -28.37 31.74 45.73
N GLY A 456 -27.70 32.70 45.08
CA GLY A 456 -27.92 33.02 43.68
C GLY A 456 -27.49 31.87 42.72
N LEU A 457 -26.36 31.21 42.99
CA LEU A 457 -25.84 30.07 42.23
C LEU A 457 -26.69 28.79 42.50
N ALA A 458 -27.17 28.60 43.72
CA ALA A 458 -28.02 27.46 44.04
C ALA A 458 -29.41 27.55 43.34
N ASN A 459 -29.95 28.74 43.20
CA ASN A 459 -31.22 28.96 42.51
C ASN A 459 -31.10 28.96 40.97
N ALA A 460 -29.92 29.17 40.41
CA ALA A 460 -29.67 29.08 38.98
C ALA A 460 -29.57 27.62 38.48
N ASN A 461 -29.32 26.65 39.36
CA ASN A 461 -29.23 25.23 39.02
C ASN A 461 -30.56 24.45 39.19
N VAL A 462 -31.63 25.10 39.55
CA VAL A 462 -32.97 24.45 39.73
C VAL A 462 -33.94 24.83 38.61
N SER A 463 -33.52 25.68 37.66
CA SER A 463 -34.35 26.12 36.53
C SER A 463 -33.66 25.98 35.18
N GLY A 464 -32.97 24.84 34.95
CA GLY A 464 -32.36 24.47 33.64
C GLY A 464 -32.58 22.99 33.34
#